data_03a6db719a5a361804c437565bd70b6a
#
_entry.id   03a6db719a5a361804c437565bd70b6a
#
_cell.length_a   1.000
_cell.length_b   1.000
_cell.length_c   1.000
_cell.angle_alpha   90.00
_cell.angle_beta   90.00
_cell.angle_gamma   90.00
#
_symmetry.space_group_name_H-M   'P 1'
#
loop_
_entity.id
_entity.type
_entity.pdbx_description
1 polymer ?
#
loop_
_entity_poly.entity_id
_entity_poly.type
_entity_poly.pdbx_seq_one_letter_code
_entity_poly.pdbx_strand_id
1 'polypeptide(L)'
;MNIKTLHVSKIKNTHRLIIIVTFIMIGLFIFTFFNASFYQIPIGKITNIETSHGQKVTDEHHNTDTTYNQRLTIRILNGKYKNEITTVNNHFVKSQADSEQFAKNEKVLLHIQKGPSDATILEKKRDGLTVAIVGIFIVTLLIVGKNVGLQSILSLLFNTAFIIVSIGIHNTFSGTNLFLLMSIAIILSTILTLVLVTGWQKRTWVTIXATXSGTXXCXXXTEXLIQFXXXXXXKXXXXXXXXXXXXXXXXXXXXYXNXRSXXXCXXYNF
;
A
#
# COMPACT_ATOMS: atom_id res chain seq x y z
N MET A 1 21.24 44.86 17.45
CA MET A 1 19.98 44.03 17.46
C MET A 1 20.13 42.95 18.53
N ASN A 2 19.22 42.93 19.50
CA ASN A 2 19.42 42.18 20.76
C ASN A 2 19.08 40.70 20.55
N ILE A 3 20.00 39.79 20.85
CA ILE A 3 19.86 38.32 20.66
C ILE A 3 18.62 37.79 21.40
N LYS A 4 18.26 38.37 22.54
CA LYS A 4 17.08 37.98 23.33
C LYS A 4 15.76 38.26 22.56
N THR A 5 15.65 39.37 21.84
CA THR A 5 14.43 39.72 21.08
C THR A 5 14.23 38.81 19.88
N LEU A 6 15.31 38.36 19.21
CA LEU A 6 15.27 37.40 18.11
C LEU A 6 14.80 36.02 18.60
N HIS A 7 15.27 35.57 19.74
CA HIS A 7 14.92 34.27 20.33
C HIS A 7 13.43 34.23 20.75
N VAL A 8 12.93 35.29 21.39
CA VAL A 8 11.52 35.39 21.81
C VAL A 8 10.57 35.43 20.61
N SER A 9 10.91 36.16 19.53
CA SER A 9 10.08 36.23 18.32
C SER A 9 10.02 34.87 17.61
N LYS A 10 11.11 34.12 17.58
CA LYS A 10 11.18 32.77 16.95
C LYS A 10 10.32 31.75 17.70
N ILE A 11 10.34 31.79 19.04
CA ILE A 11 9.50 30.93 19.91
C ILE A 11 8.00 31.25 19.69
N LYS A 12 7.66 32.52 19.67
CA LYS A 12 6.26 33.00 19.47
C LYS A 12 5.71 32.53 18.11
N ASN A 13 6.55 32.56 17.07
CA ASN A 13 6.14 32.09 15.72
C ASN A 13 5.92 30.58 15.67
N THR A 14 6.73 29.78 16.36
CA THR A 14 6.58 28.32 16.45
C THR A 14 5.25 27.95 17.13
N HIS A 15 4.90 28.60 18.23
CA HIS A 15 3.63 28.36 18.93
C HIS A 15 2.42 28.70 18.05
N ARG A 16 2.47 29.83 17.33
CA ARG A 16 1.42 30.21 16.37
C ARG A 16 1.25 29.15 15.28
N LEU A 17 2.37 28.66 14.72
CA LEU A 17 2.37 27.62 13.69
C LEU A 17 1.75 26.33 14.22
N ILE A 18 2.10 25.89 15.44
CA ILE A 18 1.50 24.69 16.06
C ILE A 18 -0.01 24.85 16.17
N ILE A 19 -0.48 25.99 16.65
CA ILE A 19 -1.92 26.27 16.79
C ILE A 19 -2.62 26.20 15.42
N ILE A 20 -2.05 26.85 14.40
CA ILE A 20 -2.61 26.89 13.04
C ILE A 20 -2.70 25.46 12.49
N VAL A 21 -1.61 24.67 12.57
CA VAL A 21 -1.57 23.28 12.07
C VAL A 21 -2.59 22.41 12.80
N THR A 22 -2.70 22.58 14.13
CA THR A 22 -3.68 21.83 14.93
C THR A 22 -5.11 22.13 14.46
N PHE A 23 -5.44 23.41 14.23
CA PHE A 23 -6.76 23.80 13.71
C PHE A 23 -7.01 23.23 12.32
N ILE A 24 -6.00 23.24 11.44
CA ILE A 24 -6.09 22.65 10.10
C ILE A 24 -6.39 21.14 10.21
N MET A 25 -5.66 20.41 11.07
CA MET A 25 -5.84 18.97 11.24
C MET A 25 -7.23 18.64 11.80
N ILE A 26 -7.72 19.43 12.75
CA ILE A 26 -9.09 19.31 13.29
C ILE A 26 -10.11 19.56 12.16
N GLY A 27 -9.90 20.60 11.35
CA GLY A 27 -10.78 20.90 10.19
C GLY A 27 -10.80 19.77 9.17
N LEU A 28 -9.63 19.19 8.83
CA LEU A 28 -9.51 18.05 7.93
C LEU A 28 -10.23 16.81 8.52
N PHE A 29 -10.07 16.57 9.81
CA PHE A 29 -10.75 15.45 10.50
C PHE A 29 -12.28 15.62 10.40
N ILE A 30 -12.80 16.80 10.72
CA ILE A 30 -14.24 17.11 10.59
C ILE A 30 -14.70 16.94 9.13
N PHE A 31 -13.90 17.40 8.16
CA PHE A 31 -14.19 17.28 6.72
C PHE A 31 -14.40 15.82 6.30
N THR A 32 -13.70 14.84 6.90
CA THR A 32 -13.86 13.41 6.55
C THR A 32 -15.28 12.90 6.80
N PHE A 33 -16.04 13.55 7.70
CA PHE A 33 -17.44 13.17 7.96
C PHE A 33 -18.39 13.63 6.86
N PHE A 34 -18.01 14.66 6.07
CA PHE A 34 -18.88 15.30 5.06
C PHE A 34 -18.37 15.10 3.64
N ASN A 35 -17.26 14.42 3.43
CA ASN A 35 -16.56 14.32 2.14
C ASN A 35 -17.11 13.26 1.17
N ALA A 36 -18.27 12.66 1.46
CA ALA A 36 -18.84 11.58 0.63
C ALA A 36 -19.02 12.00 -0.84
N SER A 37 -19.38 13.27 -1.10
CA SER A 37 -19.59 13.80 -2.45
C SER A 37 -18.31 13.88 -3.29
N PHE A 38 -17.14 13.90 -2.66
CA PHE A 38 -15.84 13.99 -3.35
C PHE A 38 -15.32 12.64 -3.84
N TYR A 39 -15.96 11.55 -3.39
CA TYR A 39 -15.56 10.19 -3.81
C TYR A 39 -16.20 9.83 -5.13
N GLN A 40 -15.41 9.29 -6.04
CA GLN A 40 -15.88 8.72 -7.31
C GLN A 40 -16.56 7.36 -7.07
N ILE A 41 -16.11 6.64 -6.05
CA ILE A 41 -16.67 5.34 -5.64
C ILE A 41 -17.91 5.61 -4.76
N PRO A 42 -19.01 4.87 -4.96
CA PRO A 42 -20.18 5.01 -4.09
C PRO A 42 -19.84 4.70 -2.63
N ILE A 43 -20.29 5.57 -1.73
CA ILE A 43 -20.16 5.38 -0.28
C ILE A 43 -21.54 5.04 0.28
N GLY A 44 -21.61 4.00 1.07
CA GLY A 44 -22.80 3.61 1.82
C GLY A 44 -22.65 3.88 3.30
N LYS A 45 -23.77 4.21 3.96
CA LYS A 45 -23.87 4.28 5.43
C LYS A 45 -24.73 3.10 5.90
N ILE A 46 -24.21 2.32 6.83
CA ILE A 46 -24.93 1.18 7.42
C ILE A 46 -26.01 1.72 8.36
N THR A 47 -27.25 1.43 8.05
CA THR A 47 -28.43 1.89 8.81
C THR A 47 -28.97 0.82 9.75
N ASN A 48 -28.91 -0.45 9.34
CA ASN A 48 -29.36 -1.57 10.17
C ASN A 48 -28.43 -2.77 9.98
N ILE A 49 -28.36 -3.62 11.01
CA ILE A 49 -27.55 -4.84 11.02
C ILE A 49 -28.35 -5.95 11.69
N GLU A 50 -28.43 -7.07 11.01
CA GLU A 50 -28.96 -8.33 11.57
C GLU A 50 -27.81 -9.33 11.57
N THR A 51 -27.43 -9.81 12.75
CA THR A 51 -26.31 -10.77 12.90
C THR A 51 -26.88 -12.14 13.30
N SER A 52 -26.52 -13.18 12.57
CA SER A 52 -26.91 -14.56 12.87
C SER A 52 -26.15 -15.10 14.09
N HIS A 53 -26.68 -16.16 14.68
CA HIS A 53 -25.97 -16.90 15.72
C HIS A 53 -24.65 -17.48 15.16
N GLY A 54 -23.62 -17.43 15.97
CA GLY A 54 -22.28 -17.90 15.58
C GLY A 54 -22.21 -19.42 15.47
N GLN A 55 -21.46 -19.88 14.49
CA GLN A 55 -21.12 -21.30 14.32
C GLN A 55 -19.63 -21.47 14.59
N LYS A 56 -19.30 -22.45 15.44
CA LYS A 56 -17.89 -22.79 15.72
C LYS A 56 -17.29 -23.50 14.52
N VAL A 57 -16.12 -23.05 14.10
CA VAL A 57 -15.32 -23.65 13.03
C VAL A 57 -13.93 -23.94 13.60
N THR A 58 -13.43 -25.15 13.36
CA THR A 58 -12.10 -25.58 13.78
C THR A 58 -11.24 -25.80 12.53
N ASP A 59 -10.06 -25.22 12.51
CA ASP A 59 -9.11 -25.36 11.41
C ASP A 59 -8.30 -26.67 11.52
N GLU A 60 -7.42 -26.91 10.54
CA GLU A 60 -6.55 -28.10 10.45
C GLU A 60 -5.54 -28.19 11.62
N HIS A 61 -5.30 -27.09 12.30
CA HIS A 61 -4.39 -27.02 13.46
C HIS A 61 -5.13 -27.04 14.81
N HIS A 62 -6.43 -27.40 14.80
CA HIS A 62 -7.31 -27.45 15.98
C HIS A 62 -7.56 -26.08 16.62
N ASN A 63 -7.27 -24.96 15.94
CA ASN A 63 -7.70 -23.62 16.40
C ASN A 63 -9.19 -23.48 16.15
N THR A 64 -9.91 -23.00 17.15
CA THR A 64 -11.37 -22.83 17.07
C THR A 64 -11.72 -21.36 16.96
N ASP A 65 -12.52 -20.99 15.97
CA ASP A 65 -13.10 -19.66 15.85
C ASP A 65 -14.61 -19.75 15.66
N THR A 66 -15.31 -18.63 15.81
CA THR A 66 -16.75 -18.56 15.64
C THR A 66 -17.05 -17.65 14.44
N THR A 67 -17.80 -18.18 13.51
CA THR A 67 -18.21 -17.53 12.27
C THR A 67 -19.62 -16.94 12.40
N TYR A 68 -19.82 -15.74 11.91
CA TYR A 68 -21.08 -15.02 11.94
C TYR A 68 -21.42 -14.52 10.53
N ASN A 69 -22.73 -14.43 10.25
CA ASN A 69 -23.25 -13.74 9.08
C ASN A 69 -23.96 -12.46 9.51
N GLN A 70 -23.63 -11.34 8.87
CA GLN A 70 -24.31 -10.07 9.05
C GLN A 70 -25.09 -9.72 7.79
N ARG A 71 -26.36 -9.40 7.93
CA ARG A 71 -27.15 -8.76 6.89
C ARG A 71 -27.15 -7.25 7.15
N LEU A 72 -26.52 -6.52 6.26
CA LEU A 72 -26.27 -5.08 6.40
C LEU A 72 -27.23 -4.31 5.49
N THR A 73 -28.07 -3.46 6.07
CA THR A 73 -28.90 -2.51 5.32
C THR A 73 -28.10 -1.22 5.17
N ILE A 74 -27.83 -0.81 3.95
CA ILE A 74 -26.91 0.29 3.62
C ILE A 74 -27.66 1.34 2.80
N ARG A 75 -27.58 2.61 3.22
CA ARG A 75 -28.05 3.77 2.44
C ARG A 75 -26.88 4.37 1.67
N ILE A 76 -27.03 4.51 0.36
CA ILE A 76 -26.02 5.06 -0.53
C ILE A 76 -26.00 6.59 -0.38
N LEU A 77 -24.80 7.19 -0.17
CA LEU A 77 -24.63 8.62 0.14
C LEU A 77 -24.25 9.47 -1.07
N ASN A 78 -23.67 8.86 -2.13
CA ASN A 78 -23.20 9.61 -3.32
C ASN A 78 -23.34 8.76 -4.59
N GLY A 79 -23.06 9.34 -5.72
CA GLY A 79 -23.11 8.68 -7.03
C GLY A 79 -24.51 8.55 -7.60
N LYS A 80 -24.65 7.75 -8.65
CA LYS A 80 -25.88 7.57 -9.45
C LYS A 80 -27.09 7.10 -8.60
N TYR A 81 -26.83 6.26 -7.61
CA TYR A 81 -27.87 5.63 -6.78
C TYR A 81 -28.00 6.29 -5.39
N LYS A 82 -27.66 7.58 -5.30
CA LYS A 82 -27.72 8.34 -4.02
C LYS A 82 -29.12 8.25 -3.40
N ASN A 83 -29.15 8.02 -2.08
CA ASN A 83 -30.34 7.85 -1.22
C ASN A 83 -31.07 6.51 -1.39
N GLU A 84 -30.66 5.65 -2.31
CA GLU A 84 -31.22 4.31 -2.43
C GLU A 84 -30.68 3.42 -1.28
N ILE A 85 -31.45 2.38 -0.97
CA ILE A 85 -31.13 1.41 0.08
C ILE A 85 -30.78 0.08 -0.58
N THR A 86 -29.71 -0.53 -0.14
CA THR A 86 -29.28 -1.85 -0.58
C THR A 86 -29.05 -2.75 0.64
N THR A 87 -29.09 -4.05 0.43
CA THR A 87 -28.80 -5.06 1.45
C THR A 87 -27.60 -5.88 0.97
N VAL A 88 -26.59 -5.99 1.82
CA VAL A 88 -25.37 -6.76 1.55
C VAL A 88 -25.16 -7.75 2.68
N ASN A 89 -24.81 -8.98 2.33
CA ASN A 89 -24.43 -10.01 3.30
C ASN A 89 -22.91 -9.92 3.52
N ASN A 90 -22.51 -9.91 4.77
CA ASN A 90 -21.12 -9.94 5.21
C ASN A 90 -20.89 -11.18 6.06
N HIS A 91 -19.75 -11.81 5.87
CA HIS A 91 -19.31 -12.98 6.62
C HIS A 91 -18.05 -12.62 7.38
N PHE A 92 -18.03 -12.89 8.69
CA PHE A 92 -16.85 -12.58 9.50
C PHE A 92 -16.62 -13.64 10.59
N VAL A 93 -15.35 -13.78 10.99
CA VAL A 93 -14.95 -14.62 12.11
C VAL A 93 -14.74 -13.73 13.35
N LYS A 94 -14.97 -14.28 14.53
CA LYS A 94 -14.91 -13.55 15.82
C LYS A 94 -13.54 -12.91 16.05
N SER A 95 -12.47 -13.59 15.65
CA SER A 95 -11.10 -13.07 15.77
C SER A 95 -10.84 -11.88 14.83
N GLN A 96 -11.63 -11.71 13.77
CA GLN A 96 -11.45 -10.71 12.70
C GLN A 96 -10.07 -10.80 12.02
N ALA A 97 -9.47 -12.00 11.99
CA ALA A 97 -8.13 -12.22 11.43
C ALA A 97 -8.09 -11.95 9.92
N ASP A 98 -9.14 -12.36 9.19
CA ASP A 98 -9.23 -12.27 7.72
C ASP A 98 -10.53 -11.61 7.24
N SER A 99 -11.34 -11.07 8.14
CA SER A 99 -12.68 -10.57 7.83
C SER A 99 -13.08 -9.49 8.82
N GLU A 100 -13.95 -8.59 8.40
CA GLU A 100 -14.34 -7.42 9.21
C GLU A 100 -15.76 -7.54 9.72
N GLN A 101 -15.94 -7.25 10.99
CA GLN A 101 -17.26 -7.00 11.59
C GLN A 101 -17.62 -5.52 11.35
N PHE A 102 -18.83 -5.28 10.87
CA PHE A 102 -19.36 -3.93 10.66
C PHE A 102 -20.28 -3.52 11.80
N ALA A 103 -20.29 -2.21 12.10
CA ALA A 103 -21.15 -1.61 13.11
C ALA A 103 -22.14 -0.60 12.48
N LYS A 104 -23.23 -0.35 13.19
CA LYS A 104 -24.25 0.61 12.77
C LYS A 104 -23.64 2.02 12.69
N ASN A 105 -24.03 2.78 11.68
CA ASN A 105 -23.56 4.12 11.34
C ASN A 105 -22.17 4.18 10.70
N GLU A 106 -21.50 3.05 10.56
CA GLU A 106 -20.22 3.03 9.80
C GLU A 106 -20.47 3.31 8.33
N LYS A 107 -19.45 3.88 7.70
CA LYS A 107 -19.44 4.16 6.25
C LYS A 107 -18.54 3.15 5.56
N VAL A 108 -18.99 2.67 4.41
CA VAL A 108 -18.30 1.65 3.59
C VAL A 108 -18.22 2.14 2.15
N LEU A 109 -17.18 1.72 1.44
CA LEU A 109 -17.04 1.91 0.00
C LEU A 109 -17.75 0.73 -0.68
N LEU A 110 -18.57 1.04 -1.68
CA LEU A 110 -19.38 0.07 -2.40
C LEU A 110 -18.92 -0.07 -3.85
N HIS A 111 -18.98 -1.28 -4.35
CA HIS A 111 -18.88 -1.56 -5.78
C HIS A 111 -20.28 -1.91 -6.27
N ILE A 112 -20.79 -1.18 -7.27
CA ILE A 112 -22.13 -1.36 -7.83
C ILE A 112 -21.96 -1.47 -9.36
N GLN A 113 -22.30 -2.63 -9.93
CA GLN A 113 -22.18 -2.87 -11.39
C GLN A 113 -23.48 -2.55 -12.12
N LYS A 114 -24.54 -3.27 -11.80
CA LYS A 114 -25.81 -3.21 -12.57
C LYS A 114 -26.88 -2.39 -11.86
N GLY A 115 -26.87 -2.36 -10.53
CA GLY A 115 -27.87 -1.64 -9.73
C GLY A 115 -27.67 -1.84 -8.24
N PRO A 116 -28.46 -1.16 -7.40
CA PRO A 116 -28.27 -1.21 -5.94
C PRO A 116 -28.34 -2.63 -5.36
N SER A 117 -29.16 -3.52 -5.95
CA SER A 117 -29.28 -4.92 -5.53
C SER A 117 -27.99 -5.74 -5.75
N ASP A 118 -27.09 -5.25 -6.60
CA ASP A 118 -25.81 -5.90 -6.95
C ASP A 118 -24.62 -5.24 -6.22
N ALA A 119 -24.89 -4.50 -5.16
CA ALA A 119 -23.86 -3.80 -4.39
C ALA A 119 -23.04 -4.80 -3.56
N THR A 120 -21.71 -4.64 -3.60
CA THR A 120 -20.78 -5.36 -2.72
C THR A 120 -19.95 -4.36 -1.94
N ILE A 121 -19.53 -4.73 -0.73
CA ILE A 121 -18.64 -3.89 0.09
C ILE A 121 -17.20 -4.14 -0.37
N LEU A 122 -16.50 -3.06 -0.71
CA LEU A 122 -15.06 -3.10 -1.01
C LEU A 122 -14.26 -3.05 0.29
N GLU A 123 -14.52 -2.02 1.11
CA GLU A 123 -13.82 -1.83 2.38
C GLU A 123 -14.54 -0.80 3.24
N LYS A 124 -14.14 -0.74 4.49
CA LYS A 124 -14.59 0.26 5.47
C LYS A 124 -13.92 1.60 5.20
N LYS A 125 -14.70 2.68 5.22
CA LYS A 125 -14.18 4.05 5.03
C LYS A 125 -13.40 4.47 6.27
N ARG A 126 -12.06 4.52 6.16
CA ARG A 126 -11.13 4.76 7.29
C ARG A 126 -10.38 6.09 7.21
N ASP A 127 -10.76 6.99 6.28
CA ASP A 127 -10.07 8.28 6.10
C ASP A 127 -10.05 9.13 7.38
N GLY A 128 -11.12 9.11 8.17
CA GLY A 128 -11.16 9.81 9.46
C GLY A 128 -10.08 9.30 10.42
N LEU A 129 -9.95 7.97 10.54
CA LEU A 129 -8.92 7.34 11.38
C LEU A 129 -7.51 7.72 10.87
N THR A 130 -7.31 7.64 9.56
CA THR A 130 -6.02 7.99 8.92
C THR A 130 -5.65 9.45 9.21
N VAL A 131 -6.59 10.38 9.01
CA VAL A 131 -6.38 11.82 9.27
C VAL A 131 -6.10 12.06 10.76
N ALA A 132 -6.79 11.35 11.65
CA ALA A 132 -6.56 11.47 13.11
C ALA A 132 -5.14 11.03 13.48
N ILE A 133 -4.70 9.85 13.01
CA ILE A 133 -3.36 9.30 13.31
C ILE A 133 -2.28 10.24 12.76
N VAL A 134 -2.40 10.64 11.49
CA VAL A 134 -1.45 11.56 10.83
C VAL A 134 -1.44 12.92 11.54
N GLY A 135 -2.61 13.43 11.91
CA GLY A 135 -2.75 14.71 12.63
C GLY A 135 -2.05 14.67 13.99
N ILE A 136 -2.32 13.64 14.79
CA ILE A 136 -1.66 13.45 16.10
C ILE A 136 -0.15 13.37 15.91
N PHE A 137 0.34 12.61 14.93
CA PHE A 137 1.77 12.47 14.63
C PHE A 137 2.41 13.82 14.29
N ILE A 138 1.78 14.59 13.37
CA ILE A 138 2.29 15.91 12.95
C ILE A 138 2.33 16.88 14.14
N VAL A 139 1.25 16.95 14.92
CA VAL A 139 1.15 17.87 16.08
C VAL A 139 2.20 17.48 17.13
N THR A 140 2.37 16.18 17.42
CA THR A 140 3.38 15.69 18.36
C THR A 140 4.80 16.07 17.90
N LEU A 141 5.11 15.87 16.60
CA LEU A 141 6.40 16.26 16.02
C LEU A 141 6.67 17.75 16.20
N LEU A 142 5.65 18.59 16.02
CA LEU A 142 5.81 20.06 16.16
C LEU A 142 5.96 20.47 17.62
N ILE A 143 5.23 19.85 18.54
CA ILE A 143 5.31 20.17 19.99
C ILE A 143 6.69 19.78 20.53
N VAL A 144 7.13 18.53 20.26
CA VAL A 144 8.38 17.97 20.78
C VAL A 144 9.58 18.52 20.01
N GLY A 145 9.53 18.46 18.68
CA GLY A 145 10.65 18.79 17.79
C GLY A 145 10.79 20.28 17.49
N LYS A 146 9.72 21.07 17.69
CA LYS A 146 9.73 22.52 17.40
C LYS A 146 10.22 22.78 15.97
N ASN A 147 11.30 23.55 15.79
CA ASN A 147 11.88 23.87 14.46
C ASN A 147 12.41 22.61 13.75
N VAL A 148 13.03 21.70 14.49
CA VAL A 148 13.53 20.41 13.92
C VAL A 148 12.32 19.56 13.46
N GLY A 149 11.23 19.56 14.24
CA GLY A 149 9.99 18.88 13.87
C GLY A 149 9.41 19.40 12.57
N LEU A 150 9.39 20.75 12.39
CA LEU A 150 8.94 21.36 11.14
C LEU A 150 9.83 20.95 9.95
N GLN A 151 11.16 20.98 10.16
CA GLN A 151 12.13 20.57 9.13
C GLN A 151 11.93 19.09 8.74
N SER A 152 11.63 18.24 9.73
CA SER A 152 11.32 16.80 9.51
C SER A 152 10.05 16.62 8.68
N ILE A 153 8.98 17.37 8.97
CA ILE A 153 7.74 17.35 8.20
C ILE A 153 8.00 17.80 6.75
N LEU A 154 8.74 18.89 6.55
CA LEU A 154 9.12 19.38 5.22
C LEU A 154 9.93 18.32 4.46
N SER A 155 10.89 17.68 5.14
CA SER A 155 11.68 16.59 4.55
C SER A 155 10.78 15.44 4.12
N LEU A 156 9.83 15.02 4.96
CA LEU A 156 8.87 13.95 4.64
C LEU A 156 8.05 14.29 3.38
N LEU A 157 7.57 15.54 3.28
CA LEU A 157 6.81 16.01 2.11
C LEU A 157 7.66 15.96 0.83
N PHE A 158 8.91 16.43 0.88
CA PHE A 158 9.82 16.38 -0.27
C PHE A 158 10.17 14.94 -0.65
N ASN A 159 10.41 14.07 0.33
CA ASN A 159 10.72 12.65 0.09
C ASN A 159 9.55 11.96 -0.63
N THR A 160 8.33 12.21 -0.18
CA THR A 160 7.09 11.71 -0.81
C THR A 160 6.98 12.26 -2.24
N ALA A 161 7.26 13.56 -2.44
CA ALA A 161 7.21 14.20 -3.76
C ALA A 161 8.22 13.56 -4.72
N PHE A 162 9.45 13.26 -4.28
CA PHE A 162 10.47 12.59 -5.12
C PHE A 162 10.00 11.22 -5.58
N ILE A 163 9.36 10.45 -4.69
CA ILE A 163 8.81 9.12 -5.03
C ILE A 163 7.70 9.27 -6.08
N ILE A 164 6.75 10.18 -5.87
CA ILE A 164 5.61 10.43 -6.80
C ILE A 164 6.14 10.87 -8.16
N VAL A 165 7.12 11.78 -8.21
CA VAL A 165 7.73 12.28 -9.44
C VAL A 165 8.45 11.14 -10.17
N SER A 166 9.18 10.27 -9.45
CA SER A 166 9.89 9.12 -10.05
C SER A 166 8.90 8.15 -10.71
N ILE A 167 7.79 7.83 -10.04
CA ILE A 167 6.72 6.99 -10.60
C ILE A 167 6.09 7.69 -11.81
N GLY A 168 5.83 8.99 -11.72
CA GLY A 168 5.27 9.79 -12.82
C GLY A 168 6.15 9.77 -14.05
N ILE A 169 7.47 9.95 -13.89
CA ILE A 169 8.47 9.89 -14.99
C ILE A 169 8.44 8.50 -15.63
N HIS A 170 8.46 7.44 -14.80
CA HIS A 170 8.43 6.05 -15.30
C HIS A 170 7.16 5.76 -16.11
N ASN A 171 6.01 6.25 -15.66
CA ASN A 171 4.73 6.04 -16.36
C ASN A 171 4.63 6.84 -17.66
N THR A 172 5.28 8.02 -17.72
CA THR A 172 5.20 8.92 -18.88
C THR A 172 6.21 8.52 -19.98
N PHE A 173 7.41 8.09 -19.59
CA PHE A 173 8.50 7.78 -20.50
C PHE A 173 8.78 6.27 -20.49
N SER A 174 8.21 5.55 -21.49
CA SER A 174 8.45 4.11 -21.67
C SER A 174 9.95 3.86 -21.94
N GLY A 175 10.52 2.91 -21.22
CA GLY A 175 11.94 2.56 -21.31
C GLY A 175 12.82 3.11 -20.19
N THR A 176 12.26 3.91 -19.27
CA THR A 176 13.02 4.35 -18.09
C THR A 176 13.12 3.20 -17.07
N ASN A 177 14.26 3.08 -16.44
CA ASN A 177 14.50 2.07 -15.40
C ASN A 177 13.98 2.60 -14.06
N LEU A 178 12.89 2.01 -13.55
CA LEU A 178 12.27 2.41 -12.28
C LEU A 178 13.26 2.29 -11.11
N PHE A 179 14.10 1.23 -11.10
CA PHE A 179 15.11 1.02 -10.05
C PHE A 179 16.09 2.20 -10.00
N LEU A 180 16.56 2.64 -11.17
CA LEU A 180 17.50 3.78 -11.29
C LEU A 180 16.84 5.09 -10.83
N LEU A 181 15.58 5.34 -11.24
CA LEU A 181 14.81 6.53 -10.82
C LEU A 181 14.61 6.56 -9.30
N MET A 182 14.24 5.41 -8.71
CA MET A 182 14.05 5.30 -7.26
C MET A 182 15.38 5.47 -6.52
N SER A 183 16.49 4.94 -7.05
CA SER A 183 17.83 5.11 -6.46
C SER A 183 18.25 6.58 -6.42
N ILE A 184 18.01 7.31 -7.50
CA ILE A 184 18.25 8.76 -7.58
C ILE A 184 17.37 9.50 -6.56
N ALA A 185 16.06 9.14 -6.48
CA ALA A 185 15.12 9.75 -5.54
C ALA A 185 15.58 9.55 -4.08
N ILE A 186 16.06 8.35 -3.73
CA ILE A 186 16.58 8.02 -2.39
C ILE A 186 17.81 8.89 -2.06
N ILE A 187 18.75 9.02 -2.99
CA ILE A 187 19.97 9.83 -2.80
C ILE A 187 19.59 11.31 -2.59
N LEU A 188 18.72 11.86 -3.46
CA LEU A 188 18.26 13.24 -3.36
C LEU A 188 17.49 13.49 -2.05
N SER A 189 16.63 12.56 -1.67
CA SER A 189 15.89 12.56 -0.39
C SER A 189 16.83 12.61 0.80
N THR A 190 17.85 11.76 0.80
CA THR A 190 18.86 11.68 1.87
C THR A 190 19.60 13.00 2.04
N ILE A 191 20.11 13.55 0.91
CA ILE A 191 20.83 14.83 0.90
C ILE A 191 19.94 15.94 1.44
N LEU A 192 18.73 16.06 0.91
CA LEU A 192 17.77 17.11 1.30
C LEU A 192 17.40 17.00 2.78
N THR A 193 17.11 15.78 3.26
CA THR A 193 16.75 15.50 4.66
C THR A 193 17.88 15.95 5.61
N LEU A 194 19.11 15.55 5.29
CA LEU A 194 20.28 15.90 6.11
C LEU A 194 20.49 17.41 6.13
N VAL A 195 20.42 18.08 4.99
CA VAL A 195 20.58 19.55 4.90
C VAL A 195 19.46 20.26 5.67
N LEU A 196 18.21 19.83 5.52
CA LEU A 196 17.07 20.45 6.20
C LEU A 196 17.17 20.30 7.73
N VAL A 197 17.47 19.08 8.21
CA VAL A 197 17.42 18.77 9.65
C VAL A 197 18.67 19.27 10.38
N THR A 198 19.87 19.10 9.81
CA THR A 198 21.13 19.45 10.49
C THR A 198 21.67 20.84 10.09
N GLY A 199 21.13 21.41 9.00
CA GLY A 199 21.55 22.70 8.48
C GLY A 199 22.80 22.61 7.59
N TRP A 200 23.21 23.75 7.02
CA TRP A 200 24.33 23.86 6.07
C TRP A 200 25.65 24.03 6.82
N GLN A 201 26.23 22.92 7.29
CA GLN A 201 27.46 22.88 8.10
C GLN A 201 28.46 21.89 7.49
N LYS A 202 29.77 22.06 7.82
CA LYS A 202 30.83 21.14 7.39
C LYS A 202 30.53 19.69 7.81
N ARG A 203 30.02 19.50 9.03
CA ARG A 203 29.61 18.17 9.55
C ARG A 203 28.52 17.52 8.69
N THR A 204 27.57 18.32 8.21
CA THR A 204 26.48 17.86 7.34
C THR A 204 27.05 17.27 6.05
N TRP A 205 28.04 17.93 5.44
CA TRP A 205 28.70 17.48 4.22
C TRP A 205 29.43 16.14 4.42
N VAL A 206 30.12 15.97 5.54
CA VAL A 206 30.77 14.70 5.89
C VAL A 206 29.72 13.58 6.04
N THR A 207 28.60 13.88 6.71
CA THR A 207 27.50 12.90 6.88
C THR A 207 26.87 12.53 5.53
N ILE A 208 26.67 13.52 4.67
CA ILE A 208 26.15 13.31 3.31
C ILE A 208 27.09 12.39 2.53
N UNK A 209 28.16 12.59 2.60
CA UNK A 209 29.10 11.81 1.88
C UNK A 209 29.16 10.39 2.37
N ALA A 210 29.16 10.29 3.71
CA ALA A 210 29.19 8.93 4.26
C ALA A 210 27.89 8.17 3.93
N THR A 211 26.80 8.79 4.14
CA THR A 211 25.48 8.19 3.83
C THR A 211 25.28 7.91 2.33
N UNK A 212 25.61 8.71 1.55
CA UNK A 212 25.49 8.59 0.16
C UNK A 212 26.37 7.53 -0.43
N SER A 213 27.61 7.42 0.26
CA SER A 213 28.48 6.30 -0.15
C SER A 213 27.89 4.94 0.28
N GLY A 214 27.36 4.87 1.48
CA GLY A 214 26.66 3.69 1.96
C GLY A 214 25.45 3.32 1.09
N THR A 215 24.67 4.28 0.75
CA THR A 215 23.51 4.08 -0.14
C THR A 215 23.90 3.62 -1.55
N UNK A 216 24.87 4.14 -1.94
CA UNK A 216 25.37 3.80 -3.20
C UNK A 216 25.99 2.44 -3.24
N UNK A 217 26.42 2.09 -2.25
CA UNK A 217 26.96 0.77 -2.12
C UNK A 217 25.86 -0.24 -2.01
N CYS A 218 24.80 0.06 -1.19
CA CYS A 218 23.60 -0.79 -1.17
C CYS A 218 22.89 -0.91 -2.56
N UNK A 219 22.88 0.02 -3.17
CA UNK A 219 22.29 0.07 -4.43
C UNK A 219 23.02 -0.73 -5.43
N UNK A 220 24.24 -0.73 -5.31
CA UNK A 220 25.05 -1.48 -6.18
C UNK A 220 25.07 -2.95 -5.85
N UNK A 221 24.86 -3.12 -4.72
CA UNK A 221 24.76 -4.43 -4.24
C UNK A 221 23.47 -5.06 -4.61
N THR A 222 22.31 -4.30 -4.48
CA THR A 222 20.96 -4.73 -4.86
C THR A 222 20.86 -5.05 -6.35
N GLU A 223 21.36 -4.23 -7.16
CA GLU A 223 21.39 -4.41 -8.63
C GLU A 223 22.18 -5.69 -9.04
N UNK A 224 23.09 -5.82 -8.42
CA UNK A 224 23.88 -6.97 -8.65
C UNK A 224 23.20 -8.24 -8.22
N LEU A 225 22.43 -8.09 -7.18
CA LEU A 225 21.64 -9.24 -6.73
C LEU A 225 20.39 -9.48 -7.65
N ILE A 226 19.77 -8.45 -8.08
CA ILE A 226 18.64 -8.52 -9.04
C ILE A 226 19.07 -9.16 -10.36
N GLN A 227 20.21 -8.78 -10.90
CA GLN A 227 20.79 -9.34 -12.14
C GLN A 227 21.16 -10.82 -11.93
N PHE A 228 21.77 -11.13 -10.81
CA PHE A 228 22.06 -12.52 -10.44
C PHE A 228 20.76 -13.35 -10.30
N UNK A 229 19.96 -12.81 -9.66
CA UNK A 229 18.70 -13.39 -9.47
C UNK A 229 17.97 -13.55 -10.76
N UNK A 230 18.17 -12.68 -11.59
CA UNK A 230 17.67 -12.72 -12.87
C UNK A 230 18.35 -13.78 -13.63
N UNK A 231 19.51 -13.88 -13.41
CA UNK A 231 20.31 -14.85 -14.06
C UNK A 231 20.03 -16.26 -13.57
N UNK A 232 19.73 -16.34 -12.43
CA UNK A 232 19.38 -17.57 -11.88
C UNK A 232 17.99 -18.00 -12.21
N UNK A 233 17.28 -17.18 -12.33
CA UNK A 233 15.97 -17.36 -12.76
C UNK A 233 15.86 -17.71 -14.18
N UNK A 234 16.58 -17.18 -14.83
CA UNK A 234 16.75 -17.47 -16.25
C UNK A 234 17.30 -18.85 -16.49
N LYS A 235 18.36 -19.09 -15.71
CA LYS A 235 18.96 -20.48 -15.79
C LYS A 235 17.95 -21.57 -15.30
N UNK A 236 17.34 -21.25 -14.41
CA UNK A 236 16.35 -22.08 -13.86
C UNK A 236 15.21 -22.28 -14.80
N UNK A 237 14.95 -21.35 -15.50
CA UNK A 237 13.96 -21.40 -16.46
C UNK A 237 14.43 -22.23 -17.58
N UNK A 238 15.61 -22.03 -17.82
CA UNK A 238 16.23 -22.76 -18.86
C UNK A 238 16.37 -24.23 -18.53
N UNK A 239 16.53 -24.43 -17.41
CA UNK A 239 16.62 -25.76 -16.98
C UNK A 239 15.28 -26.43 -16.98
N UNK A 240 14.44 -25.78 -16.62
CA UNK A 240 13.12 -26.23 -16.62
C UNK A 240 12.60 -26.44 -18.02
N UNK A 241 12.97 -25.70 -18.85
CA UNK A 241 12.71 -25.82 -20.23
C UNK A 241 13.42 -27.01 -20.80
N UNK A 242 14.50 -27.13 -20.34
CA UNK A 242 15.23 -28.25 -20.83
C UNK A 242 14.67 -29.56 -20.31
N UNK A 243 14.26 -29.49 -19.22
CA UNK A 243 13.64 -30.61 -18.69
C UNK A 243 12.31 -30.90 -19.32
N UNK A 244 11.71 -30.02 -19.64
CA UNK A 244 10.49 -30.16 -20.31
C UNK A 244 10.69 -30.65 -21.70
N UNK A 245 11.64 -30.23 -22.20
CA UNK A 245 12.05 -30.64 -23.51
C UNK A 245 12.50 -32.09 -23.50
N UNK A 246 13.11 -32.33 -22.57
CA UNK A 246 13.54 -33.68 -22.46
C UNK A 246 12.40 -34.63 -22.18
N UNK A 247 11.60 -34.19 -21.47
CA UNK A 247 10.45 -34.93 -21.21
C UNK A 247 9.56 -35.06 -22.42
N UNK A 248 9.51 -34.21 -23.18
CA UNK A 248 8.86 -34.23 -24.42
C UNK A 248 9.54 -35.14 -25.34
N UNK A 249 10.75 -35.06 -25.26
CA UNK A 249 11.51 -35.93 -26.11
C UNK A 249 11.36 -37.38 -25.67
N UNK A 250 11.33 -37.50 -24.57
CA UNK A 250 11.13 -38.79 -24.09
C UNK A 250 9.75 -39.31 -24.38
N UNK A 251 8.95 -38.61 -24.31
CA UNK A 251 7.64 -38.96 -24.64
C UNK A 251 7.47 -39.20 -26.12
N UNK A 252 8.07 -38.54 -26.78
CA UNK A 252 8.15 -38.74 -28.20
C UNK A 252 8.86 -40.03 -28.51
N UNK A 253 9.80 -40.24 -27.85
CA UNK A 253 10.51 -41.43 -28.07
C UNK A 253 9.69 -42.66 -27.60
N UNK A 254 9.04 -42.49 -26.74
CA UNK A 254 8.21 -43.50 -26.31
C UNK A 254 7.07 -43.73 -27.24
N UNK A 255 6.64 -42.83 -27.76
CA UNK A 255 5.64 -42.95 -28.72
C UNK A 255 6.11 -43.64 -29.95
N TYR A 256 7.23 -43.29 -30.36
CA TYR A 256 7.84 -43.98 -31.54
C TYR A 256 8.15 -45.48 -31.29
N UNK A 257 8.42 -45.63 -30.27
CA UNK A 257 8.72 -46.97 -29.92
C UNK A 257 7.51 -47.85 -29.85
N ASN A 258 6.59 -47.40 -29.34
CA ASN A 258 5.30 -48.12 -29.36
C ASN A 258 4.68 -48.24 -30.78
N UNK A 259 4.84 -47.23 -31.40
CA UNK A 259 4.40 -47.24 -32.73
C UNK A 259 5.07 -48.26 -33.62
N ARG A 260 6.43 -48.45 -33.31
CA ARG A 260 7.26 -49.42 -34.04
C ARG A 260 6.94 -50.87 -33.60
N SER A 261 6.77 -51.18 -32.41
CA SER A 261 6.26 -52.50 -31.89
C SER A 261 4.84 -52.83 -32.36
N UNK A 262 4.19 -51.91 -32.47
CA UNK A 262 2.95 -52.07 -33.00
C UNK A 262 2.98 -52.35 -34.44
N UNK A 263 3.81 -51.85 -35.00
CA UNK A 263 4.09 -52.11 -36.37
C UNK A 263 4.73 -53.42 -36.57
N UNK A 264 5.40 -53.70 -35.74
CA UNK A 264 6.05 -54.98 -35.77
C UNK A 264 5.08 -56.13 -35.51
N CYS A 265 4.28 -56.11 -34.54
CA CYS A 265 3.22 -57.14 -34.31
C CYS A 265 2.25 -57.33 -35.51
N UNK A 266 2.10 -56.40 -36.15
CA UNK A 266 1.30 -56.45 -37.23
C UNK A 266 1.89 -57.13 -38.45
N UNK A 267 3.02 -57.12 -38.30
CA UNK A 267 3.74 -57.76 -39.37
C UNK A 267 3.88 -59.25 -39.21
N TYR A 268 3.68 -59.87 -38.10
CA TYR A 268 3.79 -61.35 -37.82
C TYR A 268 2.44 -62.14 -37.90
N ASN A 269 1.34 -61.52 -38.27
CA ASN A 269 0.02 -62.21 -38.37
C ASN A 269 -0.50 -62.27 -39.79
N PHE A 270 0.36 -62.60 -40.80
CA PHE A 270 -0.01 -62.98 -42.15
C PHE A 270 0.67 -64.30 -42.57
#